data_0fc9f4abc5a5ffc936160036693ccb70
#
_entry.id   0fc9f4abc5a5ffc936160036693ccb70
#
_cell.length_a   1.000
_cell.length_b   1.000
_cell.length_c   1.000
_cell.angle_alpha   90.00
_cell.angle_beta   90.00
_cell.angle_gamma   90.00
#
_symmetry.space_group_name_H-M   'P 1'
#
loop_
_entity.id
_entity.type
_entity.pdbx_description
1 polymer ?
#
loop_
_entity_poly.entity_id
_entity_poly.type
_entity_poly.pdbx_seq_one_letter_code
_entity_poly.pdbx_strand_id
1 'polypeptide(L)'
;VTGVAETDGPTGATPLPRHHENCFACGDRPGGLRLRFADPGPDADGRPCVIGAFTVDAPHQGAPGLAHGGTLAAAMDELFGALQHHLDEVYVTGELSTRFHAPVPLGETLHLSAVIEEVDGRKLRVRGTGRLRTPDGPRAVSATALFLAVPMTHFVTHAPEGTEFRGRPLSVLGHSRERRARFVRSPGEDPQDRTEG
;
A
#
# COMPACT_ATOMS: atom_id res chain seq x y z
N VAL A 1 11.74 -17.52 -24.09
CA VAL A 1 10.99 -17.77 -22.84
C VAL A 1 12.03 -17.79 -21.74
N THR A 2 12.33 -16.63 -21.16
CA THR A 2 13.18 -16.51 -19.98
C THR A 2 12.25 -16.28 -18.79
N GLY A 3 12.24 -17.26 -17.86
CA GLY A 3 11.48 -17.19 -16.62
C GLY A 3 11.90 -15.94 -15.84
N VAL A 4 10.92 -15.13 -15.50
CA VAL A 4 11.08 -14.03 -14.54
C VAL A 4 11.34 -14.70 -13.20
N ALA A 5 12.54 -14.50 -12.64
CA ALA A 5 12.84 -14.96 -11.29
C ALA A 5 11.81 -14.30 -10.34
N GLU A 6 11.05 -15.12 -9.63
CA GLU A 6 10.32 -14.66 -8.47
C GLU A 6 11.36 -14.08 -7.51
N THR A 7 11.30 -12.77 -7.30
CA THR A 7 12.14 -12.15 -6.28
C THR A 7 11.62 -12.62 -4.95
N ASP A 8 12.33 -13.55 -4.32
CA ASP A 8 12.12 -13.89 -2.92
C ASP A 8 12.10 -12.59 -2.11
N GLY A 9 11.00 -12.36 -1.41
CA GLY A 9 10.88 -11.23 -0.50
C GLY A 9 11.98 -11.28 0.57
N PRO A 10 12.19 -10.17 1.32
CA PRO A 10 13.21 -10.12 2.38
C PRO A 10 13.05 -11.30 3.34
N THR A 11 14.17 -11.95 3.63
CA THR A 11 14.23 -13.13 4.52
C THR A 11 13.56 -12.82 5.86
N GLY A 12 12.48 -13.55 6.18
CA GLY A 12 11.74 -13.40 7.44
C GLY A 12 10.44 -12.60 7.37
N ALA A 13 10.10 -11.96 6.24
CA ALA A 13 8.83 -11.26 6.06
C ALA A 13 7.73 -12.21 5.54
N THR A 14 6.49 -12.00 5.99
CA THR A 14 5.33 -12.79 5.54
C THR A 14 4.77 -12.20 4.25
N PRO A 15 4.71 -12.97 3.13
CA PRO A 15 4.12 -12.47 1.88
C PRO A 15 2.66 -12.07 2.06
N LEU A 16 2.27 -10.93 1.51
CA LEU A 16 0.90 -10.44 1.49
C LEU A 16 0.23 -10.77 0.15
N PRO A 17 -1.05 -11.17 0.15
CA PRO A 17 -1.78 -11.46 -1.07
C PRO A 17 -2.05 -10.17 -1.85
N ARG A 18 -2.11 -10.29 -3.17
CA ARG A 18 -2.62 -9.24 -4.06
C ARG A 18 -4.09 -8.96 -3.75
N HIS A 19 -4.50 -7.70 -3.81
CA HIS A 19 -5.90 -7.39 -3.59
C HIS A 19 -6.78 -7.76 -4.80
N HIS A 20 -6.24 -7.65 -6.04
CA HIS A 20 -6.96 -7.99 -7.26
C HIS A 20 -6.00 -8.37 -8.40
N GLU A 21 -6.32 -9.42 -9.16
CA GLU A 21 -5.47 -9.91 -10.25
C GLU A 21 -5.30 -8.90 -11.41
N ASN A 22 -6.36 -8.11 -11.70
CA ASN A 22 -6.37 -7.10 -12.75
C ASN A 22 -5.93 -5.71 -12.26
N CYS A 23 -5.44 -5.57 -11.02
CA CYS A 23 -4.93 -4.30 -10.51
C CYS A 23 -3.73 -3.83 -11.36
N PHE A 24 -3.71 -2.53 -11.67
CA PHE A 24 -2.58 -1.91 -12.37
C PHE A 24 -1.26 -2.07 -11.61
N ALA A 25 -1.31 -1.97 -10.28
CA ALA A 25 -0.11 -1.96 -9.47
C ALA A 25 0.31 -3.36 -8.98
N CYS A 26 -0.56 -4.14 -8.34
CA CYS A 26 -0.19 -5.46 -7.78
C CYS A 26 -0.61 -6.66 -8.64
N GLY A 27 -1.43 -6.47 -9.69
CA GLY A 27 -1.82 -7.52 -10.62
C GLY A 27 -0.72 -7.92 -11.61
N ASP A 28 -0.97 -8.98 -12.38
CA ASP A 28 -0.01 -9.50 -13.38
C ASP A 28 -0.29 -8.99 -14.80
N ARG A 29 -1.14 -7.97 -14.95
CA ARG A 29 -1.50 -7.43 -16.27
C ARG A 29 -0.26 -6.88 -17.02
N PRO A 30 -0.20 -7.01 -18.34
CA PRO A 30 0.85 -6.40 -19.14
C PRO A 30 0.93 -4.88 -18.91
N GLY A 31 2.14 -4.36 -18.71
CA GLY A 31 2.39 -2.93 -18.44
C GLY A 31 2.04 -2.48 -17.01
N GLY A 32 1.55 -3.37 -16.15
CA GLY A 32 1.38 -3.09 -14.72
C GLY A 32 2.68 -3.18 -13.94
N LEU A 33 2.69 -2.67 -12.71
CA LEU A 33 3.90 -2.59 -11.87
C LEU A 33 4.33 -3.95 -11.31
N ARG A 34 3.38 -4.88 -11.16
CA ARG A 34 3.61 -6.22 -10.57
C ARG A 34 4.22 -6.17 -9.18
N LEU A 35 3.87 -5.16 -8.39
CA LEU A 35 4.31 -5.00 -7.01
C LEU A 35 4.03 -6.26 -6.20
N ARG A 36 4.99 -6.64 -5.37
CA ARG A 36 4.85 -7.70 -4.38
C ARG A 36 5.11 -7.12 -3.01
N PHE A 37 4.30 -7.50 -2.05
CA PHE A 37 4.33 -6.97 -0.69
C PHE A 37 4.58 -8.07 0.31
N ALA A 38 5.17 -7.68 1.42
CA ALA A 38 5.34 -8.55 2.58
C ALA A 38 5.19 -7.74 3.87
N ASP A 39 4.76 -8.43 4.91
CA ASP A 39 4.72 -7.94 6.27
C ASP A 39 6.04 -8.33 6.97
N PRO A 40 6.92 -7.36 7.28
CA PRO A 40 8.16 -7.62 8.00
C PRO A 40 7.98 -7.68 9.53
N GLY A 41 6.75 -7.57 10.04
CA GLY A 41 6.45 -7.27 11.42
C GLY A 41 6.43 -5.77 11.71
N PRO A 42 6.13 -5.35 12.96
CA PRO A 42 6.08 -3.95 13.33
C PRO A 42 7.46 -3.28 13.26
N ASP A 43 7.46 -1.96 13.04
CA ASP A 43 8.69 -1.17 13.09
C ASP A 43 9.24 -1.02 14.53
N ALA A 44 10.34 -0.28 14.70
CA ALA A 44 10.98 -0.07 15.99
C ALA A 44 10.09 0.65 17.02
N ASP A 45 9.07 1.37 16.55
CA ASP A 45 8.09 2.06 17.39
C ASP A 45 6.81 1.22 17.61
N GLY A 46 6.81 -0.04 17.15
CA GLY A 46 5.66 -0.96 17.25
C GLY A 46 4.55 -0.69 16.25
N ARG A 47 4.77 0.13 15.21
CA ARG A 47 3.76 0.48 14.22
C ARG A 47 3.66 -0.58 13.12
N PRO A 48 2.45 -0.92 12.67
CA PRO A 48 2.26 -1.80 11.52
C PRO A 48 2.95 -1.24 10.28
N CYS A 49 3.71 -2.07 9.58
CA CYS A 49 4.40 -1.69 8.36
C CYS A 49 4.29 -2.75 7.27
N VAL A 50 4.55 -2.32 6.04
CA VAL A 50 4.58 -3.17 4.85
C VAL A 50 5.79 -2.79 4.02
N ILE A 51 6.44 -3.78 3.44
CA ILE A 51 7.51 -3.60 2.46
C ILE A 51 7.09 -4.15 1.11
N GLY A 52 7.73 -3.65 0.06
CA GLY A 52 7.50 -4.12 -1.30
C GLY A 52 8.67 -3.79 -2.22
N ALA A 53 8.63 -4.36 -3.41
CA ALA A 53 9.60 -4.03 -4.43
C ALA A 53 9.00 -4.20 -5.83
N PHE A 54 9.51 -3.43 -6.79
CA PHE A 54 9.28 -3.66 -8.20
C PHE A 54 10.44 -3.15 -9.04
N THR A 55 10.65 -3.76 -10.21
CA THR A 55 11.61 -3.27 -11.18
C THR A 55 10.93 -2.35 -12.18
N VAL A 56 11.56 -1.23 -12.46
CA VAL A 56 11.04 -0.23 -13.41
C VAL A 56 11.38 -0.66 -14.83
N ASP A 57 10.35 -1.09 -15.58
CA ASP A 57 10.47 -1.57 -16.96
C ASP A 57 10.11 -0.51 -18.01
N ALA A 58 10.32 -0.80 -19.28
CA ALA A 58 10.03 0.10 -20.40
C ALA A 58 8.60 0.69 -20.40
N PRO A 59 7.52 -0.06 -20.08
CA PRO A 59 6.17 0.50 -19.97
C PRO A 59 6.01 1.57 -18.89
N HIS A 60 6.93 1.66 -17.95
CA HIS A 60 6.93 2.61 -16.84
C HIS A 60 7.67 3.91 -17.16
N GLN A 61 8.21 4.03 -18.39
CA GLN A 61 9.02 5.17 -18.79
C GLN A 61 8.20 6.45 -18.91
N GLY A 62 8.78 7.55 -18.42
CA GLY A 62 8.33 8.91 -18.67
C GLY A 62 9.35 9.65 -19.55
N ALA A 63 10.35 10.29 -18.95
CA ALA A 63 11.47 10.83 -19.69
C ALA A 63 12.38 9.70 -20.26
N PRO A 64 13.15 9.92 -21.33
CA PRO A 64 14.01 8.90 -21.91
C PRO A 64 14.91 8.23 -20.86
N GLY A 65 14.75 6.91 -20.70
CA GLY A 65 15.52 6.07 -19.77
C GLY A 65 15.14 6.17 -18.29
N LEU A 66 14.09 6.95 -17.94
CA LEU A 66 13.67 7.20 -16.55
C LEU A 66 12.20 6.86 -16.33
N ALA A 67 11.89 6.41 -15.11
CA ALA A 67 10.52 6.15 -14.67
C ALA A 67 9.65 7.41 -14.74
N HIS A 68 8.41 7.25 -15.14
CA HIS A 68 7.40 8.30 -15.03
C HIS A 68 7.04 8.56 -13.56
N GLY A 69 6.95 9.84 -13.16
CA GLY A 69 6.58 10.20 -11.78
C GLY A 69 5.24 9.63 -11.33
N GLY A 70 4.25 9.56 -12.24
CA GLY A 70 2.96 8.93 -11.98
C GLY A 70 3.06 7.43 -11.67
N THR A 71 4.02 6.72 -12.28
CA THR A 71 4.31 5.32 -11.97
C THR A 71 4.80 5.17 -10.52
N LEU A 72 5.70 6.05 -10.09
CA LEU A 72 6.23 6.06 -8.73
C LEU A 72 5.13 6.43 -7.71
N ALA A 73 4.26 7.38 -8.06
CA ALA A 73 3.12 7.75 -7.22
C ALA A 73 2.12 6.57 -7.10
N ALA A 74 1.82 5.88 -8.20
CA ALA A 74 0.96 4.69 -8.18
C ALA A 74 1.56 3.54 -7.34
N ALA A 75 2.89 3.36 -7.38
CA ALA A 75 3.57 2.39 -6.54
C ALA A 75 3.45 2.73 -5.04
N MET A 76 3.53 4.02 -4.69
CA MET A 76 3.34 4.47 -3.30
C MET A 76 1.90 4.32 -2.85
N ASP A 77 0.93 4.64 -3.70
CA ASP A 77 -0.50 4.46 -3.40
C ASP A 77 -0.85 3.00 -3.11
N GLU A 78 -0.40 2.09 -3.96
CA GLU A 78 -0.63 0.66 -3.77
C GLU A 78 0.07 0.10 -2.53
N LEU A 79 1.30 0.55 -2.24
CA LEU A 79 2.02 0.19 -1.01
C LEU A 79 1.22 0.60 0.23
N PHE A 80 0.63 1.80 0.22
CA PHE A 80 -0.23 2.27 1.31
C PHE A 80 -1.52 1.46 1.40
N GLY A 81 -2.10 1.08 0.25
CA GLY A 81 -3.24 0.16 0.20
C GLY A 81 -2.94 -1.19 0.85
N ALA A 82 -1.70 -1.69 0.73
CA ALA A 82 -1.30 -2.95 1.35
C ALA A 82 -1.27 -2.90 2.89
N LEU A 83 -1.12 -1.72 3.53
CA LEU A 83 -1.23 -1.56 4.98
C LEU A 83 -2.60 -1.96 5.54
N GLN A 84 -3.65 -1.98 4.69
CA GLN A 84 -4.99 -2.42 5.09
C GLN A 84 -5.05 -3.89 5.54
N HIS A 85 -4.02 -4.70 5.24
CA HIS A 85 -3.92 -6.06 5.78
C HIS A 85 -3.81 -6.10 7.32
N HIS A 86 -3.40 -4.99 7.93
CA HIS A 86 -3.35 -4.84 9.39
C HIS A 86 -4.65 -4.30 10.00
N LEU A 87 -5.66 -3.99 9.17
CA LEU A 87 -6.89 -3.31 9.59
C LEU A 87 -8.12 -4.14 9.19
N ASP A 88 -9.20 -3.97 9.94
CA ASP A 88 -10.47 -4.66 9.68
C ASP A 88 -11.39 -3.91 8.70
N GLU A 89 -11.14 -2.63 8.49
CA GLU A 89 -11.93 -1.75 7.61
C GLU A 89 -11.30 -1.65 6.21
N VAL A 90 -12.14 -1.28 5.25
CA VAL A 90 -11.69 -0.99 3.89
C VAL A 90 -11.49 0.51 3.74
N TYR A 91 -10.37 0.90 3.18
CA TYR A 91 -10.01 2.30 2.99
C TYR A 91 -9.81 2.62 1.51
N VAL A 92 -10.15 3.86 1.16
CA VAL A 92 -9.87 4.44 -0.16
C VAL A 92 -8.97 5.65 -0.02
N THR A 93 -8.14 5.90 -1.02
CA THR A 93 -7.24 7.04 -1.03
C THR A 93 -8.03 8.34 -1.12
N GLY A 94 -7.89 9.20 -0.14
CA GLY A 94 -8.48 10.55 -0.12
C GLY A 94 -7.48 11.61 -0.57
N GLU A 95 -6.19 11.44 -0.18
CA GLU A 95 -5.11 12.34 -0.55
C GLU A 95 -3.80 11.56 -0.65
N LEU A 96 -2.97 11.89 -1.65
CA LEU A 96 -1.63 11.38 -1.81
C LEU A 96 -0.69 12.53 -2.11
N SER A 97 0.31 12.74 -1.24
CA SER A 97 1.38 13.71 -1.45
C SER A 97 2.70 12.98 -1.70
N THR A 98 3.31 13.21 -2.87
CA THR A 98 4.54 12.53 -3.29
C THR A 98 5.66 13.53 -3.51
N ARG A 99 6.84 13.22 -2.99
CA ARG A 99 8.07 13.99 -3.21
C ARG A 99 9.12 13.11 -3.90
N PHE A 100 9.62 13.57 -5.03
CA PHE A 100 10.68 12.92 -5.79
C PHE A 100 12.04 13.47 -5.39
N HIS A 101 12.99 12.60 -5.02
CA HIS A 101 14.31 12.98 -4.51
C HIS A 101 15.43 12.68 -5.52
N ALA A 102 15.28 11.62 -6.31
CA ALA A 102 16.22 11.20 -7.32
C ALA A 102 15.52 10.57 -8.53
N PRO A 103 16.09 10.67 -9.73
CA PRO A 103 15.58 9.94 -10.88
C PRO A 103 15.71 8.42 -10.68
N VAL A 104 14.78 7.68 -11.23
CA VAL A 104 14.76 6.20 -11.19
C VAL A 104 14.99 5.68 -12.60
N PRO A 105 16.18 5.12 -12.94
CA PRO A 105 16.46 4.56 -14.25
C PRO A 105 15.60 3.34 -14.56
N LEU A 106 15.38 3.06 -15.85
CA LEU A 106 14.84 1.77 -16.29
C LEU A 106 15.79 0.65 -15.92
N GLY A 107 15.25 -0.50 -15.54
CA GLY A 107 15.99 -1.66 -15.07
C GLY A 107 16.32 -1.62 -13.55
N GLU A 108 16.14 -0.47 -12.89
CA GLU A 108 16.37 -0.37 -11.45
C GLU A 108 15.23 -0.97 -10.64
N THR A 109 15.58 -1.62 -9.53
CA THR A 109 14.63 -2.08 -8.53
C THR A 109 14.41 -1.00 -7.49
N LEU A 110 13.15 -0.63 -7.28
CA LEU A 110 12.71 0.27 -6.23
C LEU A 110 12.22 -0.56 -5.03
N HIS A 111 12.87 -0.41 -3.89
CA HIS A 111 12.48 -1.00 -2.62
C HIS A 111 11.60 -0.03 -1.85
N LEU A 112 10.42 -0.48 -1.48
CA LEU A 112 9.38 0.34 -0.87
C LEU A 112 9.17 -0.06 0.58
N SER A 113 8.90 0.91 1.44
CA SER A 113 8.48 0.68 2.83
C SER A 113 7.44 1.70 3.24
N ALA A 114 6.43 1.26 3.99
CA ALA A 114 5.39 2.13 4.54
C ALA A 114 5.01 1.72 5.96
N VAL A 115 4.53 2.71 6.72
CA VAL A 115 4.03 2.52 8.09
C VAL A 115 2.72 3.26 8.28
N ILE A 116 1.88 2.75 9.19
CA ILE A 116 0.73 3.48 9.71
C ILE A 116 1.24 4.48 10.74
N GLU A 117 0.92 5.78 10.53
CA GLU A 117 1.25 6.83 11.50
C GLU A 117 0.14 7.03 12.52
N GLU A 118 -1.11 7.03 12.03
CA GLU A 118 -2.27 7.34 12.85
C GLU A 118 -3.55 6.72 12.29
N VAL A 119 -4.41 6.24 13.17
CA VAL A 119 -5.80 5.90 12.87
C VAL A 119 -6.70 6.77 13.76
N ASP A 120 -7.42 7.71 13.16
CA ASP A 120 -8.33 8.62 13.85
C ASP A 120 -9.74 8.49 13.24
N GLY A 121 -10.62 7.73 13.90
CA GLY A 121 -11.96 7.41 13.41
C GLY A 121 -11.89 6.78 12.01
N ARG A 122 -12.42 7.50 11.00
CA ARG A 122 -12.41 7.05 9.61
C ARG A 122 -11.12 7.41 8.85
N LYS A 123 -10.20 8.12 9.47
CA LYS A 123 -8.98 8.62 8.83
C LYS A 123 -7.80 7.73 9.16
N LEU A 124 -7.10 7.29 8.14
CA LEU A 124 -5.86 6.55 8.25
C LEU A 124 -4.75 7.40 7.61
N ARG A 125 -3.77 7.81 8.41
CA ARG A 125 -2.58 8.53 7.95
C ARG A 125 -1.42 7.57 7.83
N VAL A 126 -0.75 7.63 6.69
CA VAL A 126 0.36 6.74 6.37
C VAL A 126 1.51 7.51 5.76
N ARG A 127 2.72 7.00 5.92
CA ARG A 127 3.90 7.49 5.23
C ARG A 127 4.74 6.36 4.70
N GLY A 128 5.55 6.65 3.67
CA GLY A 128 6.43 5.65 3.08
C GLY A 128 7.57 6.25 2.28
N THR A 129 8.49 5.39 1.92
CA THR A 129 9.65 5.73 1.09
C THR A 129 9.91 4.65 0.04
N GLY A 130 10.47 5.08 -1.09
CA GLY A 130 11.05 4.18 -2.10
C GLY A 130 12.54 4.47 -2.27
N ARG A 131 13.36 3.41 -2.25
CA ARG A 131 14.82 3.46 -2.29
C ARG A 131 15.35 2.64 -3.46
N LEU A 132 16.45 3.12 -4.05
CA LEU A 132 17.09 2.48 -5.21
C LEU A 132 18.01 1.33 -4.77
N ARG A 133 18.03 0.29 -5.57
CA ARG A 133 18.96 -0.84 -5.52
C ARG A 133 18.85 -1.74 -4.29
N THR A 134 18.79 -1.17 -3.11
CA THR A 134 18.68 -1.90 -1.84
C THR A 134 17.69 -1.21 -0.89
N PRO A 135 17.15 -1.91 0.12
CA PRO A 135 16.28 -1.33 1.13
C PRO A 135 16.89 -0.12 1.87
N ASP A 136 18.22 -0.06 1.98
CA ASP A 136 18.97 1.05 2.61
C ASP A 136 19.61 2.00 1.59
N GLY A 137 19.34 1.79 0.30
CA GLY A 137 19.89 2.59 -0.79
C GLY A 137 19.40 4.04 -0.79
N PRO A 138 19.85 4.85 -1.77
CA PRO A 138 19.43 6.24 -1.90
C PRO A 138 17.92 6.37 -2.03
N ARG A 139 17.33 7.34 -1.32
CA ARG A 139 15.90 7.65 -1.42
C ARG A 139 15.59 8.25 -2.78
N ALA A 140 14.67 7.63 -3.52
CA ALA A 140 14.18 8.15 -4.80
C ALA A 140 12.84 8.86 -4.66
N VAL A 141 11.96 8.32 -3.81
CA VAL A 141 10.63 8.87 -3.58
C VAL A 141 10.25 8.77 -2.11
N SER A 142 9.47 9.72 -1.61
CA SER A 142 8.74 9.61 -0.35
C SER A 142 7.31 10.10 -0.55
N ALA A 143 6.39 9.57 0.23
CA ALA A 143 5.00 9.98 0.17
C ALA A 143 4.34 9.91 1.55
N THR A 144 3.28 10.70 1.70
CA THR A 144 2.30 10.61 2.76
C THR A 144 0.91 10.52 2.14
N ALA A 145 -0.02 9.87 2.81
CA ALA A 145 -1.39 9.81 2.34
C ALA A 145 -2.39 9.85 3.49
N LEU A 146 -3.58 10.32 3.15
CA LEU A 146 -4.79 10.21 3.94
C LEU A 146 -5.72 9.22 3.23
N PHE A 147 -6.02 8.13 3.91
CA PHE A 147 -7.03 7.17 3.50
C PHE A 147 -8.29 7.35 4.33
N LEU A 148 -9.44 7.04 3.75
CA LEU A 148 -10.73 7.17 4.39
C LEU A 148 -11.44 5.82 4.42
N ALA A 149 -11.84 5.38 5.62
CA ALA A 149 -12.65 4.17 5.77
C ALA A 149 -14.00 4.34 5.08
N VAL A 150 -14.37 3.34 4.27
CA VAL A 150 -15.64 3.28 3.55
C VAL A 150 -16.32 1.94 3.77
N PRO A 151 -17.65 1.88 3.81
CA PRO A 151 -18.37 0.61 3.83
C PRO A 151 -18.25 -0.09 2.45
N MET A 152 -18.37 -1.40 2.41
CA MET A 152 -18.36 -2.16 1.14
C MET A 152 -19.44 -1.69 0.16
N THR A 153 -20.54 -1.14 0.63
CA THR A 153 -21.59 -0.52 -0.18
C THR A 153 -21.09 0.64 -1.03
N HIS A 154 -19.98 1.30 -0.63
CA HIS A 154 -19.33 2.34 -1.44
C HIS A 154 -18.97 1.80 -2.84
N PHE A 155 -18.36 0.62 -2.91
CA PHE A 155 -17.98 0.00 -4.19
C PHE A 155 -19.20 -0.45 -4.99
N VAL A 156 -20.24 -0.97 -4.32
CA VAL A 156 -21.49 -1.35 -4.99
C VAL A 156 -22.16 -0.14 -5.64
N THR A 157 -22.11 1.02 -4.98
CA THR A 157 -22.76 2.25 -5.48
C THR A 157 -22.00 2.88 -6.65
N HIS A 158 -20.68 2.77 -6.67
CA HIS A 158 -19.82 3.52 -7.61
C HIS A 158 -19.18 2.67 -8.71
N ALA A 159 -19.12 1.35 -8.55
CA ALA A 159 -18.62 0.47 -9.59
C ALA A 159 -19.69 0.20 -10.68
N PRO A 160 -19.26 -0.07 -11.92
CA PRO A 160 -20.19 -0.51 -12.95
C PRO A 160 -20.99 -1.75 -12.54
N GLU A 161 -22.22 -1.87 -13.05
CA GLU A 161 -23.05 -3.06 -12.85
C GLU A 161 -22.33 -4.32 -13.32
N GLY A 162 -22.46 -5.42 -12.58
CA GLY A 162 -21.79 -6.68 -12.91
C GLY A 162 -20.32 -6.74 -12.48
N THR A 163 -19.78 -5.70 -11.81
CA THR A 163 -18.41 -5.75 -11.30
C THR A 163 -18.26 -6.85 -10.24
N GLU A 164 -17.20 -7.65 -10.38
CA GLU A 164 -16.85 -8.72 -9.46
C GLU A 164 -15.58 -8.36 -8.68
N PHE A 165 -15.51 -8.85 -7.46
CA PHE A 165 -14.32 -8.82 -6.62
C PHE A 165 -14.01 -10.23 -6.10
N ARG A 166 -12.84 -10.77 -6.46
CA ARG A 166 -12.43 -12.15 -6.14
C ARG A 166 -13.48 -13.19 -6.58
N GLY A 167 -14.01 -13.04 -7.80
CA GLY A 167 -15.00 -13.94 -8.39
C GLY A 167 -16.38 -13.89 -7.74
N ARG A 168 -16.68 -12.85 -6.94
CA ARG A 168 -17.99 -12.63 -6.31
C ARG A 168 -18.55 -11.27 -6.75
N PRO A 169 -19.82 -11.17 -7.16
CA PRO A 169 -20.44 -9.91 -7.45
C PRO A 169 -20.35 -8.94 -6.25
N LEU A 170 -19.99 -7.68 -6.49
CA LEU A 170 -19.91 -6.66 -5.44
C LEU A 170 -21.23 -6.46 -4.70
N SER A 171 -22.36 -6.61 -5.39
CA SER A 171 -23.71 -6.55 -4.82
C SER A 171 -23.92 -7.54 -3.67
N VAL A 172 -23.27 -8.71 -3.71
CA VAL A 172 -23.34 -9.73 -2.64
C VAL A 172 -22.44 -9.36 -1.46
N LEU A 173 -21.28 -8.71 -1.73
CA LEU A 173 -20.32 -8.34 -0.69
C LEU A 173 -20.80 -7.15 0.15
N GLY A 174 -21.57 -6.24 -0.44
CA GLY A 174 -22.14 -5.07 0.26
C GLY A 174 -23.13 -5.40 1.39
N HIS A 175 -23.59 -6.64 1.48
CA HIS A 175 -24.50 -7.12 2.55
C HIS A 175 -23.77 -7.86 3.67
N SER A 176 -22.44 -8.00 3.59
CA SER A 176 -21.65 -8.63 4.65
C SER A 176 -21.54 -7.69 5.85
N ARG A 177 -21.81 -8.22 7.07
CA ARG A 177 -21.77 -7.45 8.32
C ARG A 177 -20.45 -6.71 8.45
N GLU A 178 -20.52 -5.41 8.74
CA GLU A 178 -19.39 -4.56 9.14
C GLU A 178 -18.67 -5.23 10.33
N ARG A 179 -17.41 -5.61 10.13
CA ARG A 179 -16.54 -6.04 11.22
C ARG A 179 -16.04 -4.78 11.93
N ARG A 180 -16.20 -4.73 13.24
CA ARG A 180 -15.70 -3.62 14.05
C ARG A 180 -14.17 -3.62 14.03
N ALA A 181 -13.57 -2.47 13.71
CA ALA A 181 -12.14 -2.24 13.77
C ALA A 181 -11.58 -2.54 15.16
N ARG A 182 -10.46 -3.27 15.22
CA ARG A 182 -9.64 -3.34 16.43
C ARG A 182 -8.83 -2.05 16.50
N PHE A 183 -9.13 -1.27 17.49
CA PHE A 183 -8.50 0.01 17.79
C PHE A 183 -7.00 -0.19 18.02
N VAL A 184 -6.15 0.36 17.15
CA VAL A 184 -4.73 0.57 17.45
C VAL A 184 -4.67 1.82 18.33
N ARG A 185 -4.52 1.64 19.65
CA ARG A 185 -4.29 2.76 20.57
C ARG A 185 -2.93 3.37 20.25
N SER A 186 -2.91 4.70 20.09
CA SER A 186 -1.66 5.47 20.10
C SER A 186 -0.91 5.20 21.41
N PRO A 187 0.41 4.95 21.40
CA PRO A 187 1.18 4.83 22.64
C PRO A 187 1.28 6.22 23.28
N GLY A 188 0.54 6.46 24.36
CA GLY A 188 0.63 7.73 25.12
C GLY A 188 -0.52 8.13 26.01
N GLU A 189 -1.62 7.39 26.11
CA GLU A 189 -2.66 7.69 27.10
C GLU A 189 -2.72 6.64 28.22
N ASP A 190 -2.01 6.93 29.32
CA ASP A 190 -2.15 6.22 30.59
C ASP A 190 -3.42 6.69 31.30
N PRO A 191 -4.36 5.80 31.73
CA PRO A 191 -5.63 6.17 32.34
C PRO A 191 -5.54 6.56 33.83
N GLN A 192 -4.35 6.83 34.40
CA GLN A 192 -4.18 6.99 35.86
C GLN A 192 -4.03 8.44 36.34
N ASP A 193 -4.36 9.48 35.58
CA ASP A 193 -4.32 10.86 36.13
C ASP A 193 -5.70 11.55 36.09
N ARG A 194 -6.69 10.94 36.77
CA ARG A 194 -7.95 11.60 37.18
C ARG A 194 -8.37 11.10 38.56
N THR A 195 -7.58 11.45 39.58
CA THR A 195 -8.08 11.57 40.95
C THR A 195 -7.38 12.74 41.63
N GLU A 196 -8.25 13.61 42.23
CA GLU A 196 -7.93 14.67 43.17
C GLU A 196 -7.70 16.08 42.57
N GLY A 197 -8.75 16.95 42.79
CA GLY A 197 -8.74 18.39 42.68
C GLY A 197 -10.13 18.96 42.62
#